data_436bf05de919304d239edb65423dd955
#
_entry.id   436bf05de919304d239edb65423dd955
#
_cell.length_a   1.000
_cell.length_b   1.000
_cell.length_c   1.000
_cell.angle_alpha   90.00
_cell.angle_beta   90.00
_cell.angle_gamma   90.00
#
_symmetry.space_group_name_H-M   'P 1'
#
loop_
_entity.id
_entity.type
_entity.pdbx_description
1 polymer ?
#
loop_
_entity_poly.entity_id
_entity_poly.type
_entity_poly.pdbx_seq_one_letter_code
_entity_poly.pdbx_strand_id
1 'polypeptide(L)'
;GGGAGKVREFALYGEPTGETDEFGLPVRFNWASEYRGSAMVVYGHTPVPEPEWLNRTVDIDTGCVFGGKLTALRYPENEFVSVPAARTYCEPARPFLPAEPTPPPLSAQQAHDQVLDAEDVIGKRIVPTRLRGNVTIREENAAAALEVMSRFAADPRWLIYLPPTMAPVETTAEPGLLEHPAEAFAYYRHEGVPRVLCEEKHMGSRAVVIVCRDEDAARRRFGVREDGIGICYTRTGRRFFDDRALEAAFLAEVRAALDAADFWSAFATDWACLDGEL
;
A
#
# COMPACT_ATOMS: atom_id res chain seq x y z
N GLY A 1 -33.50 21.68 -10.92
CA GLY A 1 -32.90 21.96 -12.23
C GLY A 1 -31.41 22.33 -12.19
N GLY A 2 -30.81 22.65 -11.04
CA GLY A 2 -29.41 23.10 -10.97
C GLY A 2 -28.33 21.99 -10.90
N GLY A 3 -28.68 20.77 -10.57
CA GLY A 3 -27.70 19.70 -10.32
C GLY A 3 -27.06 19.12 -11.58
N ALA A 4 -27.82 18.92 -12.65
CA ALA A 4 -27.31 18.29 -13.87
C ALA A 4 -26.28 19.14 -14.63
N GLY A 5 -26.41 20.47 -14.59
CA GLY A 5 -25.43 21.39 -15.20
C GLY A 5 -24.08 21.34 -14.50
N LYS A 6 -24.07 21.38 -13.18
CA LYS A 6 -22.84 21.33 -12.36
C LYS A 6 -22.13 19.98 -12.51
N VAL A 7 -22.88 18.87 -12.54
CA VAL A 7 -22.29 17.53 -12.77
C VAL A 7 -21.65 17.44 -14.15
N ARG A 8 -22.28 18.03 -15.17
CA ARG A 8 -21.72 18.06 -16.52
C ARG A 8 -20.44 18.91 -16.60
N GLU A 9 -20.43 20.09 -15.98
CA GLU A 9 -19.26 20.96 -15.93
C GLU A 9 -18.09 20.29 -15.22
N PHE A 10 -18.35 19.67 -14.07
CA PHE A 10 -17.37 18.86 -13.37
C PHE A 10 -16.82 17.73 -14.23
N ALA A 11 -17.70 16.98 -14.87
CA ALA A 11 -17.30 15.83 -15.71
C ALA A 11 -16.50 16.22 -16.95
N LEU A 12 -16.68 17.44 -17.46
CA LEU A 12 -15.96 17.93 -18.65
C LEU A 12 -14.65 18.61 -18.32
N TYR A 13 -14.61 19.34 -17.21
CA TYR A 13 -13.53 20.31 -16.95
C TYR A 13 -12.89 20.17 -15.56
N GLY A 14 -13.43 19.34 -14.67
CA GLY A 14 -13.06 19.32 -13.26
C GLY A 14 -13.53 20.57 -12.50
N GLU A 15 -13.29 20.60 -11.20
CA GLU A 15 -13.66 21.73 -10.35
C GLU A 15 -12.47 22.71 -10.18
N PRO A 16 -12.60 23.97 -10.57
CA PRO A 16 -11.54 24.96 -10.35
C PRO A 16 -11.54 25.43 -8.90
N THR A 17 -10.35 25.69 -8.35
CA THR A 17 -10.17 26.28 -7.00
C THR A 17 -10.55 27.77 -6.95
N GLY A 18 -10.70 28.41 -8.09
CA GLY A 18 -10.86 29.85 -8.22
C GLY A 18 -9.52 30.60 -8.37
N GLU A 19 -8.41 29.90 -8.27
CA GLU A 19 -7.07 30.45 -8.48
C GLU A 19 -6.59 30.21 -9.92
N THR A 20 -5.60 30.99 -10.35
CA THR A 20 -4.88 30.81 -11.60
C THR A 20 -3.40 30.61 -11.32
N ASP A 21 -2.76 29.74 -12.10
CA ASP A 21 -1.32 29.53 -12.02
C ASP A 21 -0.53 30.71 -12.67
N GLU A 22 0.79 30.64 -12.60
CA GLU A 22 1.71 31.65 -13.17
C GLU A 22 1.58 31.82 -14.69
N PHE A 23 0.95 30.87 -15.37
CA PHE A 23 0.67 30.88 -16.81
C PHE A 23 -0.75 31.37 -17.13
N GLY A 24 -1.53 31.76 -16.11
CA GLY A 24 -2.91 32.24 -16.26
C GLY A 24 -3.94 31.12 -16.47
N LEU A 25 -3.57 29.86 -16.21
CA LEU A 25 -4.48 28.74 -16.32
C LEU A 25 -5.20 28.48 -14.98
N PRO A 26 -6.48 28.05 -15.01
CA PRO A 26 -7.21 27.76 -13.76
C PRO A 26 -6.58 26.58 -13.01
N VAL A 27 -6.31 26.77 -11.75
CA VAL A 27 -5.93 25.69 -10.83
C VAL A 27 -7.16 24.84 -10.53
N ARG A 28 -7.03 23.53 -10.58
CA ARG A 28 -8.14 22.58 -10.38
C ARG A 28 -7.93 21.79 -9.11
N PHE A 29 -9.01 21.45 -8.44
CA PHE A 29 -8.98 20.49 -7.34
C PHE A 29 -8.53 19.12 -7.82
N ASN A 30 -7.63 18.48 -7.06
CA ASN A 30 -7.26 17.08 -7.29
C ASN A 30 -8.36 16.18 -6.67
N TRP A 31 -9.52 16.11 -7.31
CA TRP A 31 -10.65 15.30 -6.86
C TRP A 31 -10.31 13.81 -6.76
N ALA A 32 -9.30 13.34 -7.50
CA ALA A 32 -8.86 11.94 -7.48
C ALA A 32 -8.28 11.54 -6.11
N SER A 33 -7.65 12.48 -5.39
CA SER A 33 -7.14 12.23 -4.03
C SER A 33 -8.27 11.96 -3.02
N GLU A 34 -9.44 12.54 -3.25
CA GLU A 34 -10.62 12.40 -2.39
C GLU A 34 -11.56 11.27 -2.85
N TYR A 35 -11.31 10.67 -4.02
CA TYR A 35 -12.19 9.63 -4.55
C TYR A 35 -12.10 8.37 -3.70
N ARG A 36 -13.26 7.90 -3.20
CA ARG A 36 -13.41 6.68 -2.39
C ARG A 36 -14.44 5.71 -2.98
N GLY A 37 -14.86 5.95 -4.22
CA GLY A 37 -15.81 5.09 -4.93
C GLY A 37 -15.25 3.71 -5.27
N SER A 38 -16.12 2.73 -5.49
CA SER A 38 -15.73 1.37 -5.91
C SER A 38 -15.51 1.26 -7.43
N ALA A 39 -16.06 2.17 -8.21
CA ALA A 39 -15.90 2.18 -9.66
C ALA A 39 -14.49 2.64 -10.07
N MET A 40 -13.96 2.05 -11.13
CA MET A 40 -12.80 2.59 -11.81
C MET A 40 -13.19 3.83 -12.61
N VAL A 41 -12.42 4.91 -12.49
CA VAL A 41 -12.65 6.14 -13.27
C VAL A 41 -11.43 6.42 -14.14
N VAL A 42 -11.64 6.45 -15.43
CA VAL A 42 -10.62 6.84 -16.42
C VAL A 42 -11.01 8.21 -16.95
N TYR A 43 -10.08 9.15 -16.89
CA TYR A 43 -10.35 10.55 -17.26
C TYR A 43 -9.18 11.19 -18.00
N GLY A 44 -9.31 12.44 -18.34
CA GLY A 44 -8.31 13.26 -19.03
C GLY A 44 -8.61 14.74 -18.89
N HIS A 45 -8.20 15.55 -19.86
CA HIS A 45 -8.36 17.00 -19.96
C HIS A 45 -7.35 17.83 -19.16
N THR A 46 -6.66 17.24 -18.19
CA THR A 46 -5.54 17.88 -17.50
C THR A 46 -4.29 17.07 -17.78
N PRO A 47 -3.54 17.37 -18.83
CA PRO A 47 -2.48 16.51 -19.32
C PRO A 47 -1.41 16.23 -18.27
N VAL A 48 -1.01 14.95 -18.16
CA VAL A 48 0.04 14.43 -17.29
C VAL A 48 1.17 13.81 -18.12
N PRO A 49 2.44 13.85 -17.68
CA PRO A 49 3.54 13.24 -18.44
C PRO A 49 3.40 11.72 -18.59
N GLU A 50 2.96 11.07 -17.53
CA GLU A 50 2.74 9.61 -17.44
C GLU A 50 1.42 9.33 -16.72
N PRO A 51 0.68 8.28 -17.10
CA PRO A 51 -0.54 7.88 -16.40
C PRO A 51 -0.18 7.23 -15.08
N GLU A 52 -0.80 7.69 -14.00
CA GLU A 52 -0.63 7.12 -12.66
C GLU A 52 -1.97 6.83 -12.00
N TRP A 53 -2.05 5.69 -11.34
CA TRP A 53 -3.22 5.35 -10.55
C TRP A 53 -3.26 6.14 -9.24
N LEU A 54 -4.43 6.68 -8.90
CA LEU A 54 -4.73 7.29 -7.61
C LEU A 54 -6.15 6.93 -7.20
N ASN A 55 -6.33 6.23 -6.07
CA ASN A 55 -7.63 5.87 -5.51
C ASN A 55 -8.63 5.27 -6.53
N ARG A 56 -8.18 4.34 -7.38
CA ARG A 56 -8.95 3.72 -8.48
C ARG A 56 -9.34 4.69 -9.60
N THR A 57 -8.70 5.82 -9.69
CA THR A 57 -8.82 6.74 -10.82
C THR A 57 -7.50 6.81 -11.59
N VAL A 58 -7.55 7.12 -12.87
CA VAL A 58 -6.36 7.31 -13.68
C VAL A 58 -6.60 8.35 -14.76
N ASP A 59 -5.68 9.31 -14.87
CA ASP A 59 -5.63 10.22 -16.00
C ASP A 59 -4.80 9.59 -17.12
N ILE A 60 -5.40 9.43 -18.31
CA ILE A 60 -4.73 8.89 -19.49
C ILE A 60 -4.49 9.94 -20.56
N ASP A 61 -4.78 11.22 -20.29
CA ASP A 61 -4.41 12.31 -21.17
C ASP A 61 -2.92 12.62 -21.03
N THR A 62 -2.11 11.95 -21.80
CA THR A 62 -0.66 12.10 -21.78
C THR A 62 -0.18 13.13 -22.81
N GLY A 63 -1.01 14.12 -23.10
CA GLY A 63 -0.64 15.34 -23.83
C GLY A 63 -0.19 15.10 -25.27
N CYS A 64 -0.80 14.17 -26.01
CA CYS A 64 -0.41 13.84 -27.37
C CYS A 64 -0.35 15.08 -28.28
N VAL A 65 -1.29 16.01 -28.13
CA VAL A 65 -1.34 17.27 -28.91
C VAL A 65 -0.12 18.17 -28.63
N PHE A 66 0.46 18.07 -27.44
CA PHE A 66 1.61 18.85 -26.97
C PHE A 66 2.96 18.13 -27.16
N GLY A 67 3.00 17.07 -27.97
CA GLY A 67 4.21 16.31 -28.20
C GLY A 67 4.49 15.16 -27.23
N GLY A 68 3.55 14.86 -26.32
CA GLY A 68 3.61 13.72 -25.43
C GLY A 68 3.25 12.40 -26.11
N LYS A 69 2.31 11.65 -25.56
CA LYS A 69 1.90 10.33 -26.03
C LYS A 69 0.39 10.27 -26.24
N LEU A 70 -0.06 9.37 -27.08
CA LEU A 70 -1.45 8.89 -27.10
C LEU A 70 -1.48 7.62 -26.25
N THR A 71 -2.15 7.67 -25.12
CA THR A 71 -2.23 6.56 -24.17
C THR A 71 -3.62 5.95 -24.11
N ALA A 72 -3.67 4.63 -24.09
CA ALA A 72 -4.89 3.85 -23.91
C ALA A 72 -4.73 2.90 -22.70
N LEU A 73 -5.82 2.68 -21.98
CA LEU A 73 -5.93 1.65 -20.95
C LEU A 73 -6.59 0.41 -21.54
N ARG A 74 -5.88 -0.72 -21.52
CA ARG A 74 -6.45 -2.02 -21.87
C ARG A 74 -7.21 -2.57 -20.65
N TYR A 75 -8.48 -2.88 -20.85
CA TYR A 75 -9.34 -3.42 -19.81
C TYR A 75 -9.80 -4.85 -20.22
N PRO A 76 -9.83 -5.84 -19.30
CA PRO A 76 -9.67 -5.73 -17.83
C PRO A 76 -8.23 -5.85 -17.31
N GLU A 77 -7.22 -5.97 -18.16
CA GLU A 77 -5.83 -6.23 -17.81
C GLU A 77 -5.19 -5.08 -17.01
N ASN A 78 -5.76 -3.87 -17.10
CA ASN A 78 -5.24 -2.63 -16.50
C ASN A 78 -3.82 -2.26 -16.99
N GLU A 79 -3.55 -2.55 -18.26
CA GLU A 79 -2.27 -2.30 -18.91
C GLU A 79 -2.33 -1.02 -19.75
N PHE A 80 -1.33 -0.14 -19.58
CA PHE A 80 -1.20 1.04 -20.42
C PHE A 80 -0.47 0.72 -21.70
N VAL A 81 -1.04 1.16 -22.81
CA VAL A 81 -0.41 1.11 -24.14
C VAL A 81 -0.29 2.53 -24.67
N SER A 82 0.92 2.97 -24.97
CA SER A 82 1.19 4.33 -25.40
C SER A 82 1.94 4.37 -26.73
N VAL A 83 1.62 5.37 -27.54
CA VAL A 83 2.32 5.69 -28.79
C VAL A 83 2.81 7.14 -28.71
N PRO A 84 4.10 7.41 -28.88
CA PRO A 84 4.61 8.78 -28.91
C PRO A 84 3.95 9.62 -30.01
N ALA A 85 3.70 10.89 -29.72
CA ALA A 85 3.25 11.83 -30.74
C ALA A 85 4.29 11.96 -31.85
N ALA A 86 3.84 12.02 -33.12
CA ALA A 86 4.75 12.18 -34.28
C ALA A 86 5.43 13.57 -34.30
N ARG A 87 4.79 14.56 -33.66
CA ARG A 87 5.27 15.94 -33.52
C ARG A 87 4.46 16.68 -32.48
N THR A 88 4.89 17.87 -32.08
CA THR A 88 4.03 18.81 -31.33
C THR A 88 3.03 19.42 -32.33
N TYR A 89 1.75 19.29 -32.04
CA TYR A 89 0.66 19.81 -32.87
C TYR A 89 0.16 21.18 -32.37
N CYS A 90 0.34 21.47 -31.11
CA CYS A 90 0.01 22.73 -30.47
C CYS A 90 1.03 23.01 -29.36
N GLU A 91 1.54 24.23 -29.30
CA GLU A 91 2.42 24.63 -28.20
C GLU A 91 1.59 24.78 -26.91
N PRO A 92 1.98 24.14 -25.81
CA PRO A 92 1.27 24.24 -24.55
C PRO A 92 1.50 25.62 -23.92
N ALA A 93 0.47 26.13 -23.22
CA ALA A 93 0.57 27.41 -22.50
C ALA A 93 1.60 27.37 -21.35
N ARG A 94 1.88 26.17 -20.81
CA ARG A 94 2.95 25.91 -19.83
C ARG A 94 3.83 24.76 -20.32
N PRO A 95 5.11 24.69 -19.94
CA PRO A 95 5.95 23.54 -20.27
C PRO A 95 5.28 22.23 -19.82
N PHE A 96 5.08 21.31 -20.75
CA PHE A 96 4.37 20.04 -20.47
C PHE A 96 5.33 18.91 -20.08
N LEU A 97 6.46 18.82 -20.75
CA LEU A 97 7.46 17.80 -20.45
C LEU A 97 8.54 18.38 -19.55
N PRO A 98 9.02 17.63 -18.52
CA PRO A 98 10.11 18.07 -17.67
C PRO A 98 11.39 18.28 -18.49
N ALA A 99 12.14 19.32 -18.17
CA ALA A 99 13.36 19.68 -18.88
C ALA A 99 14.52 18.69 -18.67
N GLU A 100 14.52 17.92 -17.57
CA GLU A 100 15.51 16.89 -17.25
C GLU A 100 14.87 15.67 -16.57
N PRO A 101 15.42 14.45 -16.76
CA PRO A 101 14.97 13.28 -16.02
C PRO A 101 15.38 13.39 -14.55
N THR A 102 14.49 13.87 -13.72
CA THR A 102 14.59 13.72 -12.25
C THR A 102 14.40 12.24 -11.91
N PRO A 103 15.08 11.70 -10.87
CA PRO A 103 14.77 10.37 -10.38
C PRO A 103 13.27 10.30 -10.14
N PRO A 104 12.61 9.18 -10.51
CA PRO A 104 11.16 9.11 -10.51
C PRO A 104 10.63 9.54 -9.12
N PRO A 105 9.76 10.54 -9.04
CA PRO A 105 9.11 10.90 -7.80
C PRO A 105 8.33 9.68 -7.29
N LEU A 106 7.87 9.73 -6.04
CA LEU A 106 6.87 8.77 -5.59
C LEU A 106 5.69 8.80 -6.56
N SER A 107 5.05 7.64 -6.79
CA SER A 107 3.80 7.63 -7.54
C SER A 107 2.75 8.51 -6.86
N ALA A 108 1.74 8.97 -7.58
CA ALA A 108 0.65 9.77 -7.02
C ALA A 108 0.00 9.07 -5.82
N GLN A 109 -0.20 7.73 -5.91
CA GLN A 109 -0.72 6.95 -4.79
C GLN A 109 0.26 6.90 -3.61
N GLN A 110 1.53 6.66 -3.83
CA GLN A 110 2.54 6.63 -2.77
C GLN A 110 2.68 7.99 -2.07
N ALA A 111 2.57 9.09 -2.80
CA ALA A 111 2.57 10.44 -2.23
C ALA A 111 1.33 10.70 -1.39
N HIS A 112 0.16 10.24 -1.85
CA HIS A 112 -1.08 10.32 -1.11
C HIS A 112 -1.03 9.49 0.19
N ASP A 113 -0.50 8.26 0.13
CA ASP A 113 -0.42 7.33 1.25
C ASP A 113 0.58 7.74 2.35
N GLN A 114 1.32 8.84 2.16
CA GLN A 114 2.19 9.39 3.21
C GLN A 114 1.42 9.99 4.38
N VAL A 115 0.16 10.34 4.17
CA VAL A 115 -0.69 10.97 5.18
C VAL A 115 -1.86 10.06 5.48
N LEU A 116 -2.14 9.86 6.78
CA LEU A 116 -3.36 9.19 7.23
C LEU A 116 -4.52 10.16 7.08
N ASP A 117 -5.47 9.83 6.20
CA ASP A 117 -6.61 10.67 5.90
C ASP A 117 -7.85 10.22 6.67
N ALA A 118 -8.55 11.17 7.31
CA ALA A 118 -9.81 10.90 7.98
C ALA A 118 -10.89 10.36 7.02
N GLU A 119 -10.85 10.77 5.76
CA GLU A 119 -11.76 10.28 4.71
C GLU A 119 -11.62 8.76 4.47
N ASP A 120 -10.48 8.17 4.80
CA ASP A 120 -10.26 6.73 4.67
C ASP A 120 -11.08 5.91 5.67
N VAL A 121 -11.54 6.52 6.76
CA VAL A 121 -12.28 5.85 7.84
C VAL A 121 -13.74 6.26 7.93
N ILE A 122 -14.18 7.27 7.18
CA ILE A 122 -15.57 7.71 7.16
C ILE A 122 -16.47 6.66 6.50
N GLY A 123 -17.58 6.38 7.15
CA GLY A 123 -18.60 5.48 6.68
C GLY A 123 -18.27 3.99 6.85
N LYS A 124 -19.26 3.18 6.53
CA LYS A 124 -19.14 1.72 6.58
C LYS A 124 -18.39 1.21 5.36
N ARG A 125 -17.36 0.38 5.56
CA ARG A 125 -16.62 -0.26 4.47
C ARG A 125 -16.90 -1.75 4.42
N ILE A 126 -16.97 -2.29 3.20
CA ILE A 126 -17.13 -3.70 2.93
C ILE A 126 -15.88 -4.17 2.19
N VAL A 127 -15.11 -5.04 2.83
CA VAL A 127 -13.88 -5.61 2.27
C VAL A 127 -14.17 -7.04 1.81
N PRO A 128 -14.10 -7.33 0.51
CA PRO A 128 -14.22 -8.69 0.02
C PRO A 128 -12.96 -9.49 0.40
N THR A 129 -13.17 -10.67 0.97
CA THR A 129 -12.09 -11.58 1.32
C THR A 129 -12.20 -12.90 0.58
N ARG A 130 -11.08 -13.55 0.34
CA ARG A 130 -11.05 -14.81 -0.41
C ARG A 130 -11.74 -15.97 0.32
N LEU A 131 -11.62 -16.03 1.64
CA LEU A 131 -12.06 -17.18 2.42
C LEU A 131 -13.34 -16.93 3.23
N ARG A 132 -13.61 -15.68 3.62
CA ARG A 132 -14.74 -15.31 4.48
C ARG A 132 -15.82 -14.48 3.79
N GLY A 133 -15.77 -14.35 2.48
CA GLY A 133 -16.68 -13.46 1.76
C GLY A 133 -16.47 -12.00 2.15
N ASN A 134 -17.54 -11.25 2.33
CA ASN A 134 -17.48 -9.83 2.65
C ASN A 134 -17.36 -9.60 4.17
N VAL A 135 -16.32 -8.88 4.57
CA VAL A 135 -16.15 -8.42 5.96
C VAL A 135 -16.56 -6.95 6.02
N THR A 136 -17.46 -6.63 6.96
CA THR A 136 -17.89 -5.26 7.20
C THR A 136 -17.05 -4.61 8.28
N ILE A 137 -16.42 -3.48 7.95
CA ILE A 137 -15.73 -2.61 8.90
C ILE A 137 -16.66 -1.44 9.20
N ARG A 138 -16.98 -1.24 10.46
CA ARG A 138 -17.80 -0.12 10.93
C ARG A 138 -16.95 1.12 11.09
N GLU A 139 -17.53 2.28 10.86
CA GLU A 139 -16.87 3.57 10.97
C GLU A 139 -16.19 3.79 12.33
N GLU A 140 -16.90 3.48 13.43
CA GLU A 140 -16.35 3.64 14.78
C GLU A 140 -15.08 2.80 15.02
N ASN A 141 -15.00 1.60 14.43
CA ASN A 141 -13.80 0.76 14.53
C ASN A 141 -12.66 1.28 13.68
N ALA A 142 -12.96 1.80 12.49
CA ALA A 142 -11.97 2.37 11.59
C ALA A 142 -11.40 3.68 12.18
N ALA A 143 -12.25 4.54 12.73
CA ALA A 143 -11.83 5.79 13.38
C ALA A 143 -10.96 5.53 14.61
N ALA A 144 -11.31 4.55 15.44
CA ALA A 144 -10.48 4.15 16.58
C ALA A 144 -9.12 3.60 16.14
N ALA A 145 -9.07 2.83 15.05
CA ALA A 145 -7.83 2.35 14.48
C ALA A 145 -6.96 3.50 13.95
N LEU A 146 -7.55 4.47 13.25
CA LEU A 146 -6.85 5.65 12.76
C LEU A 146 -6.25 6.46 13.91
N GLU A 147 -7.00 6.66 15.01
CA GLU A 147 -6.49 7.37 16.19
C GLU A 147 -5.25 6.67 16.77
N VAL A 148 -5.28 5.35 16.92
CA VAL A 148 -4.14 4.58 17.41
C VAL A 148 -2.96 4.65 16.44
N MET A 149 -3.22 4.49 15.16
CA MET A 149 -2.18 4.56 14.11
C MET A 149 -1.52 5.93 14.08
N SER A 150 -2.27 7.00 14.14
CA SER A 150 -1.74 8.37 14.08
C SER A 150 -0.86 8.74 15.28
N ARG A 151 -1.08 8.11 16.44
CA ARG A 151 -0.34 8.42 17.69
C ARG A 151 0.84 7.50 17.96
N PHE A 152 0.70 6.23 17.64
CA PHE A 152 1.57 5.19 18.17
C PHE A 152 2.15 4.26 17.13
N ALA A 153 1.56 4.17 15.95
CA ALA A 153 2.04 3.24 14.94
C ALA A 153 3.34 3.72 14.30
N ALA A 154 4.11 2.76 13.81
CA ALA A 154 5.14 3.00 12.83
C ALA A 154 4.53 3.62 11.56
N ASP A 155 5.37 4.13 10.66
CA ASP A 155 4.90 4.67 9.39
C ASP A 155 3.96 3.66 8.68
N PRO A 156 2.71 4.04 8.37
CA PRO A 156 1.70 3.13 7.85
C PRO A 156 2.09 2.49 6.51
N ARG A 157 2.98 3.09 5.74
CA ARG A 157 3.50 2.53 4.49
C ARG A 157 4.22 1.20 4.68
N TRP A 158 4.83 1.00 5.85
CA TRP A 158 5.47 -0.26 6.21
C TRP A 158 4.52 -1.31 6.77
N LEU A 159 3.32 -0.92 7.25
CA LEU A 159 2.48 -1.83 8.02
C LEU A 159 1.79 -2.86 7.13
N ILE A 160 2.11 -4.12 7.36
CA ILE A 160 1.42 -5.28 6.81
C ILE A 160 0.67 -5.94 7.96
N TYR A 161 -0.65 -6.07 7.81
CA TYR A 161 -1.45 -6.82 8.77
C TYR A 161 -1.19 -8.32 8.59
N LEU A 162 -0.65 -8.93 9.64
CA LEU A 162 -0.59 -10.37 9.75
C LEU A 162 -1.66 -10.85 10.74
N PRO A 163 -2.38 -11.94 10.43
CA PRO A 163 -3.38 -12.47 11.36
C PRO A 163 -2.73 -12.84 12.68
N PRO A 164 -3.49 -12.82 13.80
CA PRO A 164 -2.99 -13.33 15.07
C PRO A 164 -2.60 -14.79 14.92
N THR A 165 -1.66 -15.22 15.74
CA THR A 165 -1.31 -16.63 15.88
C THR A 165 -2.55 -17.46 16.18
N MET A 166 -2.54 -18.73 15.81
CA MET A 166 -3.63 -19.65 16.07
C MET A 166 -4.03 -19.62 17.55
N ALA A 167 -5.33 -19.71 17.81
CA ALA A 167 -5.81 -19.92 19.18
C ALA A 167 -5.18 -21.20 19.72
N PRO A 168 -4.77 -21.22 21.00
CA PRO A 168 -4.29 -22.43 21.63
C PRO A 168 -5.39 -23.49 21.62
N VAL A 169 -5.01 -24.74 21.45
CA VAL A 169 -5.90 -25.89 21.67
C VAL A 169 -6.17 -26.04 23.18
N GLU A 170 -7.12 -26.89 23.52
CA GLU A 170 -7.42 -27.20 24.92
C GLU A 170 -6.19 -27.75 25.65
N THR A 171 -6.12 -27.47 26.95
CA THR A 171 -5.09 -28.02 27.83
C THR A 171 -5.28 -29.53 28.01
N THR A 172 -4.19 -30.20 28.40
CA THR A 172 -4.22 -31.66 28.53
C THR A 172 -5.15 -32.13 29.67
N ALA A 173 -5.79 -33.28 29.43
CA ALA A 173 -6.52 -34.02 30.44
C ALA A 173 -5.63 -35.07 31.15
N GLU A 174 -4.36 -35.20 30.81
CA GLU A 174 -3.43 -36.17 31.38
C GLU A 174 -3.11 -35.82 32.86
N PRO A 175 -3.33 -36.74 33.78
CA PRO A 175 -3.10 -36.48 35.22
C PRO A 175 -1.64 -36.12 35.50
N GLY A 176 -1.44 -35.03 36.23
CA GLY A 176 -0.12 -34.57 36.65
C GLY A 176 0.67 -33.78 35.63
N LEU A 177 0.09 -33.53 34.46
CA LEU A 177 0.68 -32.66 33.43
C LEU A 177 -0.14 -31.38 33.29
N LEU A 178 0.54 -30.24 33.11
CA LEU A 178 -0.11 -28.97 32.80
C LEU A 178 -0.25 -28.81 31.27
N GLU A 179 0.68 -29.38 30.54
CA GLU A 179 0.74 -29.33 29.04
C GLU A 179 1.15 -30.68 28.49
N HIS A 180 0.47 -31.11 27.45
CA HIS A 180 0.81 -32.31 26.70
C HIS A 180 0.21 -32.19 25.26
N PRO A 181 0.87 -32.61 24.23
CA PRO A 181 0.41 -32.37 22.85
C PRO A 181 -0.74 -33.27 22.38
N ALA A 182 -1.24 -34.18 23.23
CA ALA A 182 -2.26 -35.16 22.82
C ALA A 182 -3.54 -34.50 22.29
N GLU A 183 -4.06 -33.49 23.02
CA GLU A 183 -5.26 -32.76 22.62
C GLU A 183 -5.05 -31.97 21.34
N ALA A 184 -3.87 -31.38 21.14
CA ALA A 184 -3.53 -30.70 19.92
C ALA A 184 -3.54 -31.65 18.72
N PHE A 185 -2.91 -32.83 18.85
CA PHE A 185 -2.93 -33.83 17.79
C PHE A 185 -4.31 -34.41 17.54
N ALA A 186 -5.13 -34.57 18.60
CA ALA A 186 -6.50 -35.04 18.48
C ALA A 186 -7.36 -33.99 17.72
N TYR A 187 -7.21 -32.73 18.06
CA TYR A 187 -7.90 -31.62 17.38
C TYR A 187 -7.58 -31.57 15.90
N TYR A 188 -6.29 -31.52 15.53
CA TYR A 188 -5.91 -31.44 14.12
C TYR A 188 -6.28 -32.68 13.31
N ARG A 189 -6.25 -33.85 13.96
CA ARG A 189 -6.72 -35.08 13.31
C ARG A 189 -8.22 -35.05 13.07
N HIS A 190 -9.00 -34.50 14.02
CA HIS A 190 -10.45 -34.31 13.87
C HIS A 190 -10.77 -33.33 12.72
N GLU A 191 -10.00 -32.23 12.61
CA GLU A 191 -10.12 -31.27 11.53
C GLU A 191 -9.61 -31.77 10.18
N GLY A 192 -9.16 -33.02 10.08
CA GLY A 192 -8.70 -33.63 8.84
C GLY A 192 -7.35 -33.11 8.36
N VAL A 193 -6.53 -32.52 9.24
CA VAL A 193 -5.19 -32.04 8.90
C VAL A 193 -4.23 -33.22 8.86
N PRO A 194 -3.69 -33.60 7.69
CA PRO A 194 -2.88 -34.83 7.54
C PRO A 194 -1.44 -34.67 8.04
N ARG A 195 -0.96 -33.45 8.19
CA ARG A 195 0.41 -33.14 8.62
C ARG A 195 0.44 -31.90 9.49
N VAL A 196 1.07 -31.98 10.63
CA VAL A 196 1.36 -30.86 11.52
C VAL A 196 2.87 -30.67 11.64
N LEU A 197 3.32 -29.43 11.74
CA LEU A 197 4.68 -29.08 12.10
C LEU A 197 4.68 -28.69 13.58
N CYS A 198 5.65 -29.21 14.30
CA CYS A 198 5.86 -28.86 15.71
C CYS A 198 7.15 -28.03 15.77
N GLU A 199 7.02 -26.85 16.35
CA GLU A 199 8.14 -25.93 16.54
C GLU A 199 8.33 -25.65 18.02
N GLU A 200 9.56 -25.47 18.43
CA GLU A 200 9.87 -24.97 19.76
C GLU A 200 9.38 -23.54 19.88
N LYS A 201 8.52 -23.28 20.89
CA LYS A 201 8.03 -21.92 21.14
C LYS A 201 9.00 -21.17 22.01
N HIS A 202 9.70 -20.21 21.44
CA HIS A 202 10.51 -19.27 22.20
C HIS A 202 9.66 -18.26 22.97
N MET A 203 10.12 -17.88 24.14
CA MET A 203 9.50 -16.85 24.97
C MET A 203 10.07 -15.49 24.60
N GLY A 204 9.23 -14.61 24.10
CA GLY A 204 9.64 -13.27 23.68
C GLY A 204 8.45 -12.40 23.31
N SER A 205 8.68 -11.40 22.49
CA SER A 205 7.63 -10.53 21.95
C SER A 205 7.54 -10.72 20.45
N ARG A 206 6.31 -10.88 19.95
CA ARG A 206 6.07 -10.98 18.51
C ARG A 206 6.65 -9.78 17.78
N ALA A 207 7.48 -10.03 16.79
CA ALA A 207 8.10 -9.06 15.94
C ALA A 207 7.72 -9.31 14.49
N VAL A 208 7.23 -8.29 13.80
CA VAL A 208 7.02 -8.31 12.35
C VAL A 208 8.16 -7.53 11.73
N VAL A 209 8.94 -8.19 10.89
CA VAL A 209 10.13 -7.61 10.26
C VAL A 209 9.87 -7.47 8.76
N ILE A 210 9.81 -6.25 8.28
CA ILE A 210 9.89 -5.95 6.86
C ILE A 210 11.33 -5.64 6.52
N VAL A 211 11.88 -6.35 5.55
CA VAL A 211 13.23 -6.12 5.06
C VAL A 211 13.28 -6.17 3.55
N CYS A 212 13.91 -5.18 2.95
CA CYS A 212 14.15 -5.08 1.52
C CYS A 212 15.61 -5.40 1.22
N ARG A 213 15.85 -5.90 0.01
CA ARG A 213 17.20 -6.18 -0.47
C ARG A 213 18.09 -4.93 -0.44
N ASP A 214 17.52 -3.78 -0.80
CA ASP A 214 18.17 -2.48 -0.86
C ASP A 214 17.15 -1.35 -0.65
N GLU A 215 17.63 -0.10 -0.53
CA GLU A 215 16.78 1.08 -0.37
C GLU A 215 15.94 1.39 -1.62
N ASP A 216 16.40 1.00 -2.80
CA ASP A 216 15.63 1.14 -4.02
C ASP A 216 14.41 0.20 -4.03
N ALA A 217 14.55 -1.00 -3.51
CA ALA A 217 13.42 -1.91 -3.29
C ALA A 217 12.44 -1.33 -2.26
N ALA A 218 12.94 -0.76 -1.14
CA ALA A 218 12.10 -0.10 -0.15
C ALA A 218 11.29 1.04 -0.76
N ARG A 219 11.93 1.86 -1.57
CA ARG A 219 11.28 2.97 -2.28
C ARG A 219 10.21 2.48 -3.26
N ARG A 220 10.54 1.50 -4.09
CA ARG A 220 9.59 0.98 -5.09
C ARG A 220 8.39 0.28 -4.46
N ARG A 221 8.63 -0.52 -3.40
CA ARG A 221 7.60 -1.37 -2.79
C ARG A 221 6.72 -0.64 -1.79
N PHE A 222 7.32 0.23 -0.99
CA PHE A 222 6.67 0.88 0.15
C PHE A 222 6.59 2.40 0.04
N GLY A 223 7.21 3.02 -0.97
CA GLY A 223 7.22 4.47 -1.13
C GLY A 223 8.05 5.21 -0.08
N VAL A 224 8.95 4.52 0.63
CA VAL A 224 9.75 5.09 1.73
C VAL A 224 11.10 5.56 1.21
N ARG A 225 11.57 6.73 1.66
CA ARG A 225 12.82 7.33 1.18
C ARG A 225 13.91 7.42 2.23
N GLU A 226 13.57 7.54 3.50
CA GLU A 226 14.53 7.90 4.57
C GLU A 226 14.61 6.88 5.71
N ASP A 227 13.84 5.80 5.64
CA ASP A 227 13.78 4.79 6.71
C ASP A 227 14.68 3.57 6.47
N GLY A 228 15.63 3.66 5.52
CA GLY A 228 16.54 2.56 5.20
C GLY A 228 15.88 1.40 4.47
N ILE A 229 16.34 0.18 4.76
CA ILE A 229 15.93 -1.04 4.03
C ILE A 229 14.73 -1.75 4.63
N GLY A 230 14.16 -1.27 5.74
CA GLY A 230 13.04 -1.97 6.39
C GLY A 230 12.70 -1.44 7.77
N ILE A 231 11.90 -2.21 8.48
CA ILE A 231 11.42 -1.89 9.81
C ILE A 231 11.11 -3.16 10.60
N CYS A 232 11.27 -3.09 11.92
CA CYS A 232 10.75 -4.08 12.86
C CYS A 232 9.66 -3.45 13.74
N TYR A 233 8.47 -4.06 13.79
CA TYR A 233 7.38 -3.55 14.61
C TYR A 233 6.67 -4.66 15.39
N THR A 234 6.02 -4.25 16.46
CA THR A 234 5.28 -5.14 17.36
C THR A 234 3.94 -5.55 16.75
N ARG A 235 3.25 -6.51 17.35
CA ARG A 235 1.89 -6.93 16.97
C ARG A 235 0.89 -5.78 16.83
N THR A 236 1.10 -4.68 17.58
CA THR A 236 0.20 -3.52 17.57
C THR A 236 0.65 -2.43 16.58
N GLY A 237 1.66 -2.68 15.76
CA GLY A 237 2.16 -1.74 14.77
C GLY A 237 3.08 -0.65 15.30
N ARG A 238 3.54 -0.75 16.55
CA ARG A 238 4.55 0.16 17.11
C ARG A 238 5.94 -0.34 16.74
N ARG A 239 6.90 0.59 16.57
CA ARG A 239 8.29 0.17 16.39
C ARG A 239 8.72 -0.73 17.54
N PHE A 240 9.48 -1.77 17.19
CA PHE A 240 10.00 -2.71 18.18
C PHE A 240 11.21 -2.14 18.93
N PHE A 241 12.06 -1.41 18.21
CA PHE A 241 13.25 -0.77 18.74
C PHE A 241 13.04 0.74 18.88
N ASP A 242 13.36 1.29 20.05
CA ASP A 242 13.42 2.74 20.25
C ASP A 242 14.68 3.34 19.63
N ASP A 243 15.78 2.59 19.59
CA ASP A 243 17.06 2.97 18.97
C ASP A 243 17.08 2.61 17.48
N ARG A 244 17.11 3.63 16.64
CA ARG A 244 17.18 3.50 15.19
C ARG A 244 18.46 2.86 14.68
N ALA A 245 19.59 3.08 15.35
CA ALA A 245 20.86 2.47 14.97
C ALA A 245 20.84 0.97 15.27
N LEU A 246 20.26 0.57 16.39
CA LEU A 246 20.06 -0.84 16.73
C LEU A 246 19.12 -1.53 15.76
N GLU A 247 18.01 -0.89 15.39
CA GLU A 247 17.08 -1.41 14.38
C GLU A 247 17.78 -1.60 13.02
N ALA A 248 18.56 -0.60 12.59
CA ALA A 248 19.30 -0.68 11.33
C ALA A 248 20.34 -1.81 11.34
N ALA A 249 21.05 -1.99 12.44
CA ALA A 249 22.01 -3.10 12.60
C ALA A 249 21.29 -4.46 12.57
N PHE A 250 20.19 -4.60 13.27
CA PHE A 250 19.35 -5.82 13.22
C PHE A 250 18.87 -6.14 11.80
N LEU A 251 18.33 -5.14 11.10
CA LEU A 251 17.87 -5.32 9.71
C LEU A 251 19.01 -5.67 8.74
N ALA A 252 20.19 -5.14 8.97
CA ALA A 252 21.39 -5.47 8.19
C ALA A 252 21.78 -6.96 8.37
N GLU A 253 21.72 -7.48 9.59
CA GLU A 253 21.99 -8.90 9.88
C GLU A 253 20.94 -9.80 9.25
N VAL A 254 19.64 -9.45 9.37
CA VAL A 254 18.55 -10.20 8.72
C VAL A 254 18.76 -10.22 7.21
N ARG A 255 19.07 -9.09 6.60
CA ARG A 255 19.35 -9.01 5.16
C ARG A 255 20.54 -9.90 4.78
N ALA A 256 21.63 -9.83 5.53
CA ALA A 256 22.80 -10.66 5.27
C ALA A 256 22.51 -12.16 5.34
N ALA A 257 21.65 -12.57 6.27
CA ALA A 257 21.19 -13.96 6.36
C ALA A 257 20.33 -14.37 5.14
N LEU A 258 19.47 -13.49 4.67
CA LEU A 258 18.66 -13.73 3.45
C LEU A 258 19.53 -13.75 2.19
N ASP A 259 20.55 -12.90 2.10
CA ASP A 259 21.53 -12.91 1.02
C ASP A 259 22.30 -14.24 1.01
N ALA A 260 22.78 -14.68 2.17
CA ALA A 260 23.52 -15.96 2.30
C ALA A 260 22.66 -17.20 1.96
N ALA A 261 21.36 -17.11 2.16
CA ALA A 261 20.40 -18.16 1.81
C ALA A 261 19.91 -18.11 0.34
N ASP A 262 20.44 -17.21 -0.50
CA ASP A 262 19.96 -16.95 -1.87
C ASP A 262 18.44 -16.71 -1.95
N PHE A 263 17.88 -16.09 -0.90
CA PHE A 263 16.44 -15.93 -0.73
C PHE A 263 15.80 -15.14 -1.88
N TRP A 264 16.44 -14.05 -2.30
CA TRP A 264 15.90 -13.15 -3.31
C TRP A 264 15.71 -13.82 -4.66
N SER A 265 16.65 -14.65 -5.07
CA SER A 265 16.57 -15.43 -6.31
C SER A 265 15.61 -16.60 -6.15
N ALA A 266 15.68 -17.33 -5.05
CA ALA A 266 14.85 -18.50 -4.79
C ALA A 266 13.35 -18.17 -4.78
N PHE A 267 12.99 -17.00 -4.27
CA PHE A 267 11.58 -16.55 -4.21
C PHE A 267 11.23 -15.48 -5.26
N ALA A 268 12.16 -15.12 -6.15
CA ALA A 268 11.98 -14.07 -7.16
C ALA A 268 11.40 -12.77 -6.58
N THR A 269 11.95 -12.32 -5.45
CA THR A 269 11.50 -11.14 -4.70
C THR A 269 12.66 -10.23 -4.34
N ASP A 270 12.38 -8.98 -4.01
CA ASP A 270 13.33 -8.01 -3.50
C ASP A 270 12.99 -7.51 -2.09
N TRP A 271 12.02 -8.13 -1.43
CA TRP A 271 11.61 -7.85 -0.07
C TRP A 271 11.02 -9.09 0.62
N ALA A 272 11.00 -9.07 1.94
CA ALA A 272 10.39 -10.10 2.78
C ALA A 272 9.62 -9.49 3.95
N CYS A 273 8.55 -10.18 4.35
CA CYS A 273 7.85 -9.94 5.60
C CYS A 273 8.00 -11.19 6.47
N LEU A 274 8.69 -11.06 7.58
CA LEU A 274 8.96 -12.16 8.49
C LEU A 274 8.15 -11.97 9.77
N ASP A 275 7.46 -13.02 10.19
CA ASP A 275 6.74 -13.07 11.46
C ASP A 275 7.55 -13.94 12.43
N GLY A 276 8.05 -13.33 13.48
CA GLY A 276 8.97 -13.97 14.41
C GLY A 276 8.74 -13.52 15.85
N GLU A 277 9.64 -13.95 16.70
CA GLU A 277 9.64 -13.59 18.13
C GLU A 277 11.06 -13.19 18.54
N LEU A 278 11.19 -12.03 19.21
CA LEU A 278 12.45 -11.45 19.69
C LEU A 278 12.40 -11.27 21.22
#